data_c0af2e6761befef51e8b18bf6f61e48c
#
_entry.id   c0af2e6761befef51e8b18bf6f61e48c
#
_cell.length_a   1.000
_cell.length_b   1.000
_cell.length_c   1.000
_cell.angle_alpha   90.00
_cell.angle_beta   90.00
_cell.angle_gamma   90.00
#
_symmetry.space_group_name_H-M   'P 1'
#
loop_
_entity.id
_entity.type
_entity.pdbx_description
1 polymer ?
#
loop_
_entity_poly.entity_id
_entity_poly.type
_entity_poly.pdbx_seq_one_letter_code
_entity_poly.pdbx_strand_id
1 'polypeptide(L)'
;MRTAARQRITEVVVVHDSRCPACTGVAADLARVLRYPVLVWSCHEPALTDVYPSLRDEPDVLACRAPALGIVRADGSIRWWIGSR
;
A
#
# COMPACT_ATOMS: atom_id res chain seq x y z
N MET A 1 -6.14 -23.71 -11.84
CA MET A 1 -5.74 -23.97 -10.44
C MET A 1 -4.48 -23.19 -10.05
N ARG A 2 -3.38 -23.39 -10.78
CA ARG A 2 -2.12 -22.66 -10.48
C ARG A 2 -2.26 -21.15 -10.64
N THR A 3 -3.00 -20.70 -11.66
CA THR A 3 -3.24 -19.28 -11.89
C THR A 3 -3.98 -18.64 -10.72
N ALA A 4 -5.00 -19.31 -10.19
CA ALA A 4 -5.76 -18.82 -9.05
C ALA A 4 -4.88 -18.73 -7.80
N ALA A 5 -3.99 -19.70 -7.58
CA ALA A 5 -3.07 -19.67 -6.45
C ALA A 5 -2.08 -18.50 -6.54
N ARG A 6 -1.55 -18.22 -7.75
CA ARG A 6 -0.64 -17.10 -7.98
C ARG A 6 -1.32 -15.75 -7.81
N GLN A 7 -2.61 -15.67 -8.11
CA GLN A 7 -3.38 -14.43 -8.00
C GLN A 7 -3.92 -14.20 -6.59
N ARG A 8 -3.74 -15.18 -5.71
CA ARG A 8 -4.20 -15.04 -4.33
C ARG A 8 -3.52 -13.84 -3.66
N ILE A 9 -4.32 -13.05 -2.98
CA ILE A 9 -3.81 -11.91 -2.22
C ILE A 9 -3.10 -12.43 -0.97
N THR A 10 -1.87 -11.97 -0.75
CA THR A 10 -1.07 -12.34 0.40
C THR A 10 -0.96 -11.23 1.43
N GLU A 11 -1.00 -9.98 0.99
CA GLU A 11 -0.97 -8.84 1.90
C GLU A 11 -1.49 -7.59 1.23
N VAL A 12 -1.85 -6.62 2.05
CA VAL A 12 -2.29 -5.29 1.63
C VAL A 12 -1.31 -4.28 2.19
N VAL A 13 -0.87 -3.35 1.34
CA VAL A 13 0.07 -2.30 1.72
C VAL A 13 -0.64 -0.97 1.67
N VAL A 14 -0.53 -0.19 2.73
CA VAL A 14 -1.09 1.16 2.79
C VAL A 14 0.06 2.15 2.95
N VAL A 15 0.14 3.11 2.04
CA VAL A 15 1.10 4.21 2.15
C VAL A 15 0.32 5.49 2.36
N HIS A 16 0.59 6.19 3.44
CA HIS A 16 -0.12 7.42 3.77
C HIS A 16 0.81 8.41 4.45
N ASP A 17 0.34 9.65 4.55
CA ASP A 17 1.06 10.67 5.30
C ASP A 17 0.81 10.47 6.79
N SER A 18 1.84 10.04 7.52
CA SER A 18 1.76 9.79 8.96
C SER A 18 1.50 11.06 9.76
N ARG A 19 1.65 12.23 9.15
CA ARG A 19 1.35 13.52 9.78
C ARG A 19 -0.10 13.94 9.61
N CYS A 20 -0.88 13.15 8.87
CA CYS A 20 -2.30 13.41 8.64
C CYS A 20 -3.14 12.51 9.57
N PRO A 21 -3.81 13.05 10.61
CA PRO A 21 -4.58 12.22 11.55
C PRO A 21 -5.72 11.45 10.88
N ALA A 22 -6.39 12.06 9.91
CA ALA A 22 -7.48 11.40 9.19
C ALA A 22 -6.97 10.20 8.38
N CYS A 23 -5.81 10.34 7.71
CA CYS A 23 -5.21 9.25 6.95
C CYS A 23 -4.80 8.11 7.87
N THR A 24 -4.27 8.42 9.05
CA THR A 24 -3.88 7.42 10.04
C THR A 24 -5.09 6.64 10.54
N GLY A 25 -6.23 7.33 10.76
CA GLY A 25 -7.47 6.67 11.18
C GLY A 25 -7.99 5.69 10.13
N VAL A 26 -7.97 6.09 8.86
CA VAL A 26 -8.41 5.22 7.76
C VAL A 26 -7.52 3.98 7.68
N ALA A 27 -6.20 4.13 7.80
CA ALA A 27 -5.28 3.00 7.76
C ALA A 27 -5.55 2.03 8.91
N ALA A 28 -5.81 2.54 10.13
CA ALA A 28 -6.13 1.71 11.27
C ALA A 28 -7.45 0.96 11.07
N ASP A 29 -8.45 1.60 10.48
CA ASP A 29 -9.74 0.96 10.20
C ASP A 29 -9.60 -0.15 9.17
N LEU A 30 -8.81 0.06 8.12
CA LEU A 30 -8.53 -0.98 7.13
C LEU A 30 -7.87 -2.19 7.77
N ALA A 31 -6.92 -1.98 8.66
CA ALA A 31 -6.23 -3.07 9.34
C ALA A 31 -7.20 -3.94 10.16
N ARG A 32 -8.28 -3.34 10.70
CA ARG A 32 -9.27 -4.07 11.49
C ARG A 32 -10.26 -4.88 10.65
N VAL A 33 -10.60 -4.40 9.45
CA VAL A 33 -11.68 -5.02 8.67
C VAL A 33 -11.17 -5.99 7.61
N LEU A 34 -9.93 -5.86 7.18
CA LEU A 34 -9.38 -6.75 6.16
C LEU A 34 -8.91 -8.07 6.76
N ARG A 35 -9.16 -9.15 6.02
CA ARG A 35 -8.73 -10.51 6.42
C ARG A 35 -7.27 -10.79 6.11
N TYR A 36 -6.61 -9.89 5.40
CA TYR A 36 -5.22 -10.05 4.97
C TYR A 36 -4.31 -9.25 5.89
N PRO A 37 -3.05 -9.65 6.04
CA PRO A 37 -2.08 -8.81 6.71
C PRO A 37 -2.02 -7.42 6.05
N VAL A 38 -2.05 -6.38 6.85
CA VAL A 38 -1.98 -5.01 6.37
C VAL A 38 -0.67 -4.39 6.87
N LEU A 39 0.17 -3.99 5.92
CA LEU A 39 1.41 -3.29 6.21
C LEU A 39 1.17 -1.80 5.96
N VAL A 40 1.40 -0.99 6.97
CA VAL A 40 1.18 0.46 6.91
C VAL A 40 2.53 1.16 6.86
N TRP A 41 2.72 1.99 5.83
CA TRP A 41 3.95 2.73 5.63
C TRP A 41 3.67 4.22 5.59
N SER A 42 4.62 4.98 6.12
CA SER A 42 4.61 6.43 5.92
C SER A 42 5.22 6.78 4.55
N CYS A 43 4.63 7.73 3.85
CA CYS A 43 5.20 8.25 2.62
C CYS A 43 6.54 8.95 2.84
N HIS A 44 6.87 9.27 4.09
CA HIS A 44 8.16 9.88 4.46
C HIS A 44 9.27 8.85 4.67
N GLU A 45 8.96 7.55 4.60
CA GLU A 45 9.94 6.50 4.84
C GLU A 45 10.95 6.42 3.69
N PRO A 46 12.26 6.63 3.95
CA PRO A 46 13.27 6.63 2.88
C PRO A 46 13.42 5.28 2.18
N ALA A 47 13.17 4.18 2.88
CA ALA A 47 13.32 2.84 2.33
C ALA A 47 12.15 2.41 1.45
N LEU A 48 11.10 3.23 1.31
CA LEU A 48 9.86 2.86 0.65
C LEU A 48 10.07 2.39 -0.79
N THR A 49 10.88 3.10 -1.58
CA THR A 49 11.14 2.73 -2.97
C THR A 49 12.10 1.55 -3.11
N ASP A 50 12.86 1.23 -2.08
CA ASP A 50 13.69 0.03 -2.06
C ASP A 50 12.83 -1.22 -1.81
N VAL A 51 11.86 -1.10 -0.93
CA VAL A 51 10.93 -2.20 -0.62
C VAL A 51 9.90 -2.38 -1.75
N TYR A 52 9.40 -1.26 -2.30
CA TYR A 52 8.39 -1.26 -3.36
C TYR A 52 8.88 -0.43 -4.54
N PRO A 53 9.75 -1.00 -5.41
CA PRO A 53 10.31 -0.24 -6.54
C PRO A 53 9.28 0.35 -7.48
N SER A 54 8.11 -0.28 -7.60
CA SER A 54 7.04 0.23 -8.47
C SER A 54 6.50 1.59 -8.04
N LEU A 55 6.72 2.00 -6.79
CA LEU A 55 6.33 3.33 -6.32
C LEU A 55 7.17 4.45 -6.92
N ARG A 56 8.29 4.15 -7.56
CA ARG A 56 9.08 5.15 -8.28
C ARG A 56 8.30 5.80 -9.41
N ASP A 57 7.29 5.11 -9.93
CA ASP A 57 6.42 5.62 -10.99
C ASP A 57 5.23 6.41 -10.43
N GLU A 58 5.16 6.60 -9.12
CA GLU A 58 4.06 7.27 -8.45
C GLU A 58 4.56 8.48 -7.64
N PRO A 59 4.92 9.58 -8.33
CA PRO A 59 5.54 10.73 -7.66
C PRO A 59 4.62 11.41 -6.64
N ASP A 60 3.31 11.37 -6.82
CA ASP A 60 2.38 11.96 -5.86
C ASP A 60 2.39 11.23 -4.52
N VAL A 61 2.58 9.92 -4.55
CA VAL A 61 2.69 9.12 -3.33
C VAL A 61 3.99 9.47 -2.60
N LEU A 62 5.10 9.51 -3.33
CA LEU A 62 6.42 9.81 -2.74
C LEU A 62 6.51 11.24 -2.21
N ALA A 63 5.75 12.16 -2.79
CA ALA A 63 5.67 13.55 -2.33
C ALA A 63 4.61 13.75 -1.24
N CYS A 64 4.00 12.67 -0.76
CA CYS A 64 2.95 12.72 0.26
C CYS A 64 1.71 13.53 -0.16
N ARG A 65 1.45 13.60 -1.46
CA ARG A 65 0.28 14.29 -2.00
C ARG A 65 -0.92 13.37 -2.19
N ALA A 66 -0.69 12.07 -2.24
CA ALA A 66 -1.76 11.09 -2.39
C ALA A 66 -1.44 9.82 -1.62
N PRO A 67 -2.43 9.18 -0.98
CA PRO A 67 -2.23 7.87 -0.38
C PRO A 67 -2.23 6.79 -1.45
N ALA A 68 -1.68 5.63 -1.12
CA ALA A 68 -1.66 4.48 -2.01
C ALA A 68 -2.13 3.22 -1.27
N LEU A 69 -2.86 2.38 -1.99
CA LEU A 69 -3.23 1.04 -1.53
C LEU A 69 -2.63 0.04 -2.49
N GLY A 70 -1.78 -0.84 -1.99
CA GLY A 70 -1.14 -1.89 -2.77
C GLY A 70 -1.71 -3.26 -2.43
N ILE A 71 -2.03 -4.03 -3.45
CA ILE A 71 -2.46 -5.41 -3.28
C ILE A 71 -1.33 -6.31 -3.79
N VAL A 72 -0.76 -7.09 -2.88
CA VAL A 72 0.33 -8.02 -3.17
C VAL A 72 -0.26 -9.41 -3.36
N ARG A 73 0.16 -10.08 -4.43
CA ARG A 73 -0.28 -11.43 -4.74
C ARG A 73 0.84 -12.45 -4.55
N ALA A 74 0.46 -13.71 -4.52
CA ALA A 74 1.38 -14.81 -4.24
C ALA A 74 2.51 -14.93 -5.26
N ASP A 75 2.33 -14.41 -6.47
CA ASP A 75 3.39 -14.38 -7.50
C ASP A 75 4.40 -13.25 -7.31
N GLY A 76 4.23 -12.45 -6.25
CA GLY A 76 5.09 -11.29 -5.97
C GLY A 76 4.65 -10.02 -6.68
N SER A 77 3.63 -10.07 -7.53
CA SER A 77 3.12 -8.87 -8.19
C SER A 77 2.40 -7.97 -7.19
N ILE A 78 2.43 -6.67 -7.46
CA ILE A 78 1.72 -5.69 -6.67
C ILE A 78 0.98 -4.73 -7.61
N ARG A 79 -0.25 -4.41 -7.25
CA ARG A 79 -1.06 -3.43 -7.97
C ARG A 79 -1.42 -2.29 -7.03
N TRP A 80 -1.23 -1.07 -7.52
CA TRP A 80 -1.46 0.13 -6.73
C TRP A 80 -2.73 0.86 -7.16
N TRP A 81 -3.48 1.31 -6.19
CA TRP A 81 -4.53 2.31 -6.36
C TRP A 81 -4.10 3.57 -5.65
N ILE A 82 -4.09 4.67 -6.38
CA ILE A 82 -3.63 5.96 -5.85
C ILE A 82 -4.87 6.77 -5.55
N GLY A 83 -4.97 7.19 -4.29
CA GLY A 83 -6.09 8.02 -3.86
C GLY A 83 -5.95 9.46 -4.34
N SER A 84 -7.03 10.20 -4.27
CA SER A 84 -7.03 11.63 -4.51
C SER A 84 -7.25 12.36 -3.18
N ARG A 85 -6.74 13.56 -3.11
CA ARG A 85 -6.95 14.44 -1.97
C ARG A 85 -7.92 15.53 -2.31
#